data_f91e1ba073d6ab1531a91884694d85c9
#
_entry.id   f91e1ba073d6ab1531a91884694d85c9
#
_cell.length_a   1.000
_cell.length_b   1.000
_cell.length_c   1.000
_cell.angle_alpha   90.00
_cell.angle_beta   90.00
_cell.angle_gamma   90.00
#
_symmetry.space_group_name_H-M   'P 1'
#
loop_
_entity.id
_entity.type
_entity.pdbx_description
1 polymer ?
#
loop_
_entity_poly.entity_id
_entity_poly.type
_entity_poly.pdbx_seq_one_letter_code
_entity_poly.pdbx_strand_id
1 'polypeptide(L)'
;ELTGGMSVIKDQTPEEEKKPAPGIPKAMPYIIRVNTKERVMVNKAVFKLGKANRGVDFRIDGNGAISRVHAIIYQRDDGCYLKDNKATNATLVDGVKLEEGQEVKLKNDAMITIGGEDFIFKLS
;
A
#
# COMPACT_ATOMS: atom_id res chain seq x y z
N GLU A 1 -10.69 -25.69 -34.81
CA GLU A 1 -10.86 -25.74 -34.64
C GLU A 1 -11.08 -25.89 -34.15
N LEU A 2 -10.99 -25.93 -34.21
CA LEU A 2 -11.13 -25.91 -33.87
C LEU A 2 -11.19 -25.91 -33.25
N THR A 3 -10.99 -25.98 -33.29
CA THR A 3 -11.00 -25.84 -32.81
C THR A 3 -11.03 -25.63 -32.06
N GLY A 4 -10.80 -25.68 -32.06
CA GLY A 4 -10.72 -25.42 -31.49
C GLY A 4 -10.48 -25.02 -30.76
N GLY A 5 -10.42 -25.12 -30.79
CA GLY A 5 -10.22 -24.68 -30.29
C GLY A 5 -9.90 -24.16 -29.59
N MET A 6 -9.89 -24.10 -29.71
CA MET A 6 -9.70 -23.49 -29.29
C MET A 6 -9.56 -23.04 -28.61
N SER A 7 -9.46 -23.11 -28.63
CA SER A 7 -9.34 -22.52 -28.19
C SER A 7 -9.22 -22.03 -27.48
N VAL A 8 -9.02 -22.08 -27.54
CA VAL A 8 -8.93 -21.49 -27.04
C VAL A 8 -8.87 -21.00 -26.30
N ILE A 9 -8.66 -20.93 -26.22
CA ILE A 9 -8.63 -20.34 -25.74
C ILE A 9 -8.58 -19.93 -25.07
N LYS A 10 -8.39 -19.73 -25.03
CA LYS A 10 -8.38 -19.15 -24.62
C LYS A 10 -8.38 -18.81 -23.89
N ASP A 11 -8.11 -18.73 -24.03
CA ASP A 11 -8.15 -18.15 -23.53
C ASP A 11 -8.08 -17.86 -22.76
N GLN A 12 -7.78 -17.94 -22.73
CA GLN A 12 -7.68 -17.45 -22.25
C GLN A 12 -7.60 -17.08 -21.40
N THR A 13 -7.27 -16.90 -21.36
CA THR A 13 -7.12 -16.26 -20.81
C THR A 13 -7.20 -15.90 -20.01
N PRO A 14 -6.93 -15.88 -19.95
CA PRO A 14 -6.82 -15.33 -19.25
C PRO A 14 -6.82 -14.82 -18.51
N GLU A 15 -6.53 -14.45 -18.58
CA GLU A 15 -6.48 -13.84 -18.23
C GLU A 15 -6.38 -13.21 -17.94
N GLU A 16 -6.02 -13.34 -18.15
CA GLU A 16 -6.03 -12.71 -18.36
C GLU A 16 -6.14 -12.19 -18.17
N GLU A 17 -5.89 -12.20 -18.21
CA GLU A 17 -6.04 -11.56 -18.38
C GLU A 17 -6.45 -10.90 -18.04
N LYS A 18 -6.67 -10.72 -17.76
CA LYS A 18 -6.96 -9.77 -17.64
C LYS A 18 -6.46 -8.56 -17.54
N LYS A 19 -6.79 -8.36 -18.14
CA LYS A 19 -6.06 -7.20 -18.29
C LYS A 19 -6.89 -5.93 -18.29
N PRO A 20 -6.47 -4.86 -17.56
CA PRO A 20 -7.35 -3.70 -17.43
C PRO A 20 -7.55 -3.00 -18.76
N ALA A 21 -8.73 -2.42 -18.94
CA ALA A 21 -9.01 -1.60 -20.10
C ALA A 21 -8.20 -0.30 -20.02
N PRO A 22 -7.96 0.37 -21.17
CA PRO A 22 -7.28 1.66 -21.14
C PRO A 22 -8.01 2.64 -20.23
N GLY A 23 -7.27 3.39 -19.43
CA GLY A 23 -7.82 4.34 -18.48
C GLY A 23 -8.21 3.74 -17.15
N ILE A 24 -8.28 2.42 -17.05
CA ILE A 24 -8.55 1.75 -15.81
C ILE A 24 -7.22 1.42 -15.15
N PRO A 25 -6.99 1.86 -13.90
CA PRO A 25 -5.72 1.58 -13.26
C PRO A 25 -5.54 0.09 -13.03
N LYS A 26 -4.30 -0.31 -12.90
CA LYS A 26 -3.98 -1.65 -12.48
C LYS A 26 -4.61 -1.90 -11.11
N ALA A 27 -4.51 -3.13 -10.65
CA ALA A 27 -4.96 -3.44 -9.31
C ALA A 27 -4.44 -2.40 -8.33
N MET A 28 -5.32 -1.90 -7.49
CA MET A 28 -5.01 -0.82 -6.57
C MET A 28 -4.35 -1.38 -5.32
N PRO A 29 -3.20 -0.85 -4.92
CA PRO A 29 -2.61 -1.26 -3.65
C PRO A 29 -3.47 -0.82 -2.48
N TYR A 30 -3.35 -1.51 -1.37
CA TYR A 30 -4.08 -1.14 -0.16
C TYR A 30 -3.26 -1.50 1.07
N ILE A 31 -3.66 -0.93 2.20
CA ILE A 31 -3.00 -1.15 3.47
C ILE A 31 -4.05 -1.62 4.47
N ILE A 32 -3.69 -2.59 5.29
CA ILE A 32 -4.58 -3.16 6.31
C ILE A 32 -4.02 -2.83 7.68
N ARG A 33 -4.82 -2.19 8.52
CA ARG A 33 -4.49 -2.01 9.92
C ARG A 33 -4.81 -3.31 10.65
N VAL A 34 -3.77 -4.02 11.08
CA VAL A 34 -3.94 -5.38 11.61
C VAL A 34 -4.84 -5.38 12.84
N ASN A 35 -4.67 -4.40 13.71
CA ASN A 35 -5.39 -4.31 14.96
C ASN A 35 -6.90 -4.20 14.79
N THR A 36 -7.35 -3.44 13.81
CA THR A 36 -8.78 -3.22 13.57
C THR A 36 -9.30 -3.95 12.34
N LYS A 37 -8.40 -4.47 11.52
CA LYS A 37 -8.70 -5.08 10.23
C LYS A 37 -9.26 -4.09 9.22
N GLU A 38 -9.12 -2.81 9.51
CA GLU A 38 -9.51 -1.75 8.59
C GLU A 38 -8.62 -1.78 7.36
N ARG A 39 -9.23 -1.61 6.21
CA ARG A 39 -8.55 -1.69 4.92
C ARG A 39 -8.76 -0.40 4.14
N VAL A 40 -7.69 0.22 3.70
CA VAL A 40 -7.76 1.50 3.00
C VAL A 40 -6.96 1.41 1.70
N MET A 41 -7.59 1.81 0.61
CA MET A 41 -6.94 1.81 -0.70
C MET A 41 -5.93 2.93 -0.78
N VAL A 42 -4.75 2.63 -1.32
CA VAL A 42 -3.73 3.65 -1.60
C VAL A 42 -4.04 4.19 -2.98
N ASN A 43 -4.88 5.23 -3.01
CA ASN A 43 -5.46 5.73 -4.26
C ASN A 43 -4.91 7.08 -4.69
N LYS A 44 -3.75 7.46 -4.17
CA LYS A 44 -3.12 8.73 -4.52
C LYS A 44 -1.62 8.53 -4.71
N ALA A 45 -1.01 9.44 -5.47
CA ALA A 45 0.44 9.42 -5.65
C ALA A 45 1.18 9.71 -4.35
N VAL A 46 0.60 10.54 -3.49
CA VAL A 46 1.15 10.86 -2.17
C VAL A 46 0.06 10.52 -1.16
N PHE A 47 0.29 9.46 -0.38
CA PHE A 47 -0.70 8.91 0.53
C PHE A 47 -0.16 9.01 1.95
N LYS A 48 -0.80 9.81 2.79
CA LYS A 48 -0.30 10.13 4.12
C LYS A 48 -1.02 9.32 5.20
N LEU A 49 -0.23 8.81 6.15
CA LEU A 49 -0.74 8.04 7.27
C LEU A 49 -0.43 8.77 8.58
N GLY A 50 -1.39 8.88 9.45
CA GLY A 50 -1.18 9.51 10.74
C GLY A 50 -2.47 9.69 11.51
N LYS A 51 -2.37 10.33 12.69
CA LYS A 51 -3.51 10.50 13.56
C LYS A 51 -4.22 11.84 13.38
N ALA A 52 -3.72 12.72 12.49
CA ALA A 52 -4.32 14.03 12.31
C ALA A 52 -5.77 13.93 11.84
N ASN A 53 -6.59 14.89 12.24
CA ASN A 53 -7.98 14.94 11.79
C ASN A 53 -8.09 15.35 10.33
N ARG A 54 -7.07 16.04 9.81
CA ARG A 54 -7.03 16.54 8.45
C ARG A 54 -5.65 16.34 7.87
N GLY A 55 -5.58 16.32 6.56
CA GLY A 55 -4.29 16.26 5.87
C GLY A 55 -3.68 14.88 5.81
N VAL A 56 -4.43 13.85 6.22
CA VAL A 56 -3.99 12.47 6.07
C VAL A 56 -5.02 11.70 5.26
N ASP A 57 -4.55 10.67 4.59
CA ASP A 57 -5.42 9.84 3.75
C ASP A 57 -5.87 8.59 4.48
N PHE A 58 -5.07 8.13 5.42
CA PHE A 58 -5.44 7.06 6.35
C PHE A 58 -5.29 7.62 7.76
N ARG A 59 -6.41 7.94 8.37
CA ARG A 59 -6.39 8.44 9.73
C ARG A 59 -6.35 7.26 10.70
N ILE A 60 -5.29 7.22 11.50
CA ILE A 60 -5.08 6.14 12.46
C ILE A 60 -5.38 6.70 13.84
N ASP A 61 -6.53 6.36 14.38
CA ASP A 61 -6.95 6.86 15.68
C ASP A 61 -6.73 5.84 16.78
N GLY A 62 -6.83 6.30 18.02
CA GLY A 62 -6.73 5.42 19.17
C GLY A 62 -5.33 5.03 19.56
N ASN A 63 -4.29 5.60 18.93
CA ASN A 63 -2.90 5.27 19.25
C ASN A 63 -2.10 6.55 19.39
N GLY A 64 -1.81 6.93 20.63
CA GLY A 64 -1.08 8.16 20.94
C GLY A 64 0.38 8.13 20.50
N ALA A 65 0.93 6.97 20.18
CA ALA A 65 2.32 6.86 19.74
C ALA A 65 2.49 7.20 18.27
N ILE A 66 1.39 7.44 17.56
CA ILE A 66 1.42 7.78 16.14
C ILE A 66 1.41 9.29 16.00
N SER A 67 2.30 9.82 15.16
CA SER A 67 2.37 11.26 14.89
C SER A 67 1.24 11.69 13.99
N ARG A 68 0.98 13.01 13.93
CA ARG A 68 -0.10 13.52 13.08
C ARG A 68 0.03 13.08 11.65
N VAL A 69 1.20 13.30 11.03
CA VAL A 69 1.54 12.71 9.74
C VAL A 69 2.79 11.89 10.01
N HIS A 70 2.60 10.60 10.20
CA HIS A 70 3.67 9.73 10.68
C HIS A 70 4.54 9.23 9.52
N ALA A 71 3.91 8.84 8.44
CA ALA A 71 4.61 8.28 7.30
C ALA A 71 3.85 8.61 6.03
N ILE A 72 4.54 8.51 4.89
CA ILE A 72 3.96 8.82 3.61
C ILE A 72 4.29 7.69 2.65
N ILE A 73 3.28 7.23 1.92
CA ILE A 73 3.48 6.27 0.83
C ILE A 73 3.47 7.04 -0.48
N TYR A 74 4.54 6.90 -1.25
CA TYR A 74 4.63 7.47 -2.59
C TYR A 74 4.35 6.38 -3.60
N GLN A 75 3.34 6.57 -4.42
CA GLN A 75 3.00 5.63 -5.48
C GLN A 75 3.59 6.14 -6.79
N ARG A 76 4.55 5.40 -7.33
CA ARG A 76 5.27 5.75 -8.54
C ARG A 76 5.06 4.67 -9.59
N ASP A 77 5.56 4.94 -10.81
CA ASP A 77 5.39 4.00 -11.92
C ASP A 77 5.98 2.63 -11.63
N ASP A 78 7.08 2.58 -10.89
CA ASP A 78 7.79 1.32 -10.61
C ASP A 78 7.42 0.72 -9.26
N GLY A 79 6.46 1.30 -8.55
CA GLY A 79 6.00 0.72 -7.29
C GLY A 79 5.67 1.76 -6.24
N CYS A 80 5.50 1.29 -5.02
CA CYS A 80 5.18 2.13 -3.88
C CYS A 80 6.36 2.20 -2.94
N TYR A 81 6.58 3.38 -2.35
CA TYR A 81 7.69 3.64 -1.45
C TYR A 81 7.17 4.24 -0.16
N LEU A 82 7.73 3.83 0.97
CA LEU A 82 7.36 4.38 2.27
C LEU A 82 8.49 5.25 2.80
N LYS A 83 8.11 6.40 3.33
CA LYS A 83 9.05 7.35 3.94
C LYS A 83 8.53 7.76 5.30
N ASP A 84 9.42 7.78 6.30
CA ASP A 84 9.09 8.32 7.62
C ASP A 84 9.04 9.85 7.54
N ASN A 85 8.02 10.45 8.13
CA ASN A 85 7.84 11.90 8.11
C ASN A 85 8.29 12.54 9.42
N LYS A 86 9.53 12.23 9.83
CA LYS A 86 10.11 12.77 11.07
C LYS A 86 9.22 12.48 12.28
N ALA A 87 8.68 11.28 12.32
CA ALA A 87 7.77 10.88 13.39
C ALA A 87 8.52 10.76 14.71
N THR A 88 7.80 11.00 15.80
CA THR A 88 8.36 10.88 17.13
C THR A 88 8.80 9.45 17.43
N ASN A 89 7.98 8.49 17.00
CA ASN A 89 8.29 7.07 17.15
C ASN A 89 8.64 6.46 15.82
N ALA A 90 9.48 5.44 15.85
CA ALA A 90 10.04 4.88 14.62
C ALA A 90 9.00 4.31 13.68
N THR A 91 9.30 4.37 12.40
CA THR A 91 8.60 3.65 11.34
C THR A 91 9.49 2.50 10.91
N LEU A 92 8.93 1.29 10.90
CA LEU A 92 9.68 0.10 10.49
C LEU A 92 9.00 -0.55 9.29
N VAL A 93 9.82 -1.17 8.43
CA VAL A 93 9.34 -1.99 7.34
C VAL A 93 10.01 -3.35 7.48
N ASP A 94 9.20 -4.40 7.63
CA ASP A 94 9.67 -5.76 7.86
C ASP A 94 10.70 -5.83 9.00
N GLY A 95 10.44 -5.06 10.06
CA GLY A 95 11.27 -5.05 11.26
C GLY A 95 12.49 -4.15 11.16
N VAL A 96 12.69 -3.46 10.03
CA VAL A 96 13.86 -2.59 9.84
C VAL A 96 13.44 -1.14 9.98
N LYS A 97 14.08 -0.43 10.89
CA LYS A 97 13.78 0.98 11.15
C LYS A 97 14.24 1.84 9.97
N LEU A 98 13.37 2.74 9.54
CA LEU A 98 13.71 3.71 8.50
C LEU A 98 14.52 4.85 9.10
N GLU A 99 15.57 5.26 8.38
CA GLU A 99 16.31 6.45 8.72
C GLU A 99 15.57 7.68 8.23
N GLU A 100 15.90 8.83 8.80
CA GLU A 100 15.28 10.08 8.37
C GLU A 100 15.57 10.32 6.90
N GLY A 101 14.51 10.60 6.14
CA GLY A 101 14.64 10.85 4.70
C GLY A 101 14.75 9.63 3.83
N GLN A 102 14.87 8.45 4.43
CA GLN A 102 14.98 7.20 3.67
C GLN A 102 13.63 6.79 3.10
N GLU A 103 13.64 6.36 1.84
CA GLU A 103 12.48 5.75 1.21
C GLU A 103 12.76 4.28 0.98
N VAL A 104 11.77 3.44 1.28
CA VAL A 104 11.90 2.00 1.11
C VAL A 104 10.80 1.52 0.19
N LYS A 105 11.16 0.78 -0.85
CA LYS A 105 10.18 0.21 -1.76
C LYS A 105 9.39 -0.89 -1.05
N LEU A 106 8.08 -0.78 -1.12
CA LEU A 106 7.19 -1.73 -0.46
C LEU A 106 6.91 -2.91 -1.38
N LYS A 107 7.08 -4.10 -0.84
CA LYS A 107 6.74 -5.34 -1.53
C LYS A 107 5.34 -5.76 -1.11
N ASN A 108 4.76 -6.68 -1.88
CA ASN A 108 3.51 -7.29 -1.45
C ASN A 108 3.72 -7.97 -0.10
N ASP A 109 2.76 -7.80 0.80
CA ASP A 109 2.80 -8.34 2.18
C ASP A 109 3.86 -7.69 3.06
N ALA A 110 4.39 -6.52 2.68
CA ALA A 110 5.31 -5.81 3.55
C ALA A 110 4.62 -5.45 4.86
N MET A 111 5.32 -5.67 5.97
CA MET A 111 4.82 -5.31 7.28
C MET A 111 5.34 -3.93 7.64
N ILE A 112 4.43 -3.00 7.84
CA ILE A 112 4.77 -1.63 8.25
C ILE A 112 4.41 -1.50 9.72
N THR A 113 5.35 -1.04 10.54
CA THR A 113 5.09 -0.81 11.95
C THR A 113 5.19 0.67 12.26
N ILE A 114 4.13 1.23 12.79
CA ILE A 114 4.02 2.66 13.12
C ILE A 114 3.46 2.76 14.53
N GLY A 115 4.21 3.43 15.41
CA GLY A 115 3.75 3.60 16.79
C GLY A 115 3.50 2.30 17.51
N GLY A 116 4.28 1.26 17.21
CA GLY A 116 4.12 -0.05 17.80
C GLY A 116 2.97 -0.86 17.23
N GLU A 117 2.31 -0.37 16.21
CA GLU A 117 1.16 -1.02 15.60
C GLU A 117 1.49 -1.48 14.19
N ASP A 118 1.05 -2.70 13.84
CA ASP A 118 1.40 -3.30 12.56
C ASP A 118 0.35 -3.05 11.49
N PHE A 119 0.83 -2.84 10.27
CA PHE A 119 0.00 -2.69 9.08
C PHE A 119 0.58 -3.57 7.99
N ILE A 120 -0.27 -4.13 7.16
CA ILE A 120 0.18 -4.96 6.04
C ILE A 120 -0.11 -4.22 4.74
N PHE A 121 0.91 -4.08 3.91
CA PHE A 121 0.78 -3.47 2.60
C PHE A 121 0.58 -4.55 1.56
N LYS A 122 -0.43 -4.37 0.71
CA LYS A 122 -0.75 -5.31 -0.36
C LYS A 122 -0.71 -4.58 -1.69
N LEU A 123 -0.12 -5.20 -2.69
CA LEU A 123 -0.08 -4.61 -4.02
C LEU A 123 -1.42 -4.71 -4.74
N SER A 124 -2.21 -5.68 -4.38
CA SER A 124 -3.55 -5.82 -4.93
C SER A 124 -4.35 -6.87 -4.19
#